data_f859cc3e560f782f9c3ca54f6a8c4798
#
_entry.id   f859cc3e560f782f9c3ca54f6a8c4798
#
_cell.length_a   1.000
_cell.length_b   1.000
_cell.length_c   1.000
_cell.angle_alpha   90.00
_cell.angle_beta   90.00
_cell.angle_gamma   90.00
#
_symmetry.space_group_name_H-M   'P 1'
#
loop_
_entity.id
_entity.type
_entity.pdbx_description
1 polymer ?
#
loop_
_entity_poly.entity_id
_entity_poly.type
_entity_poly.pdbx_seq_one_letter_code
_entity_poly.pdbx_strand_id
1 'polypeptide(L)'
;MAAGKEIRGKIKSVENTKKITKAMEMVAASKMRKAQERMRAARPYSDKIRNIAANLATANPEYTHPFLVKQDGAKAVGFIVVTTDKGLCGGMNTNALRLLTAKLRELEAQGSKVQAVAIGNKGFGFLNRVGAKVVAHAVQLGDTPHLDKLIGPVKVLLDAYQAGELDAVYLVYTKFINTMKQEPMMEQLLPLASEKLQGDKGNHSWDYIYEPDAQTVIDELLVRYVEALIYQAVAENLASEQSARMVAMKSASDNAGNVIGELKLVYNKTRQAAITKELSEIVAGAAAV
;
A
#
# COMPACT_ATOMS: atom_id res chain seq x y z
N MET A 1 43.82 15.42 16.20
CA MET A 1 43.12 14.33 16.97
C MET A 1 41.58 14.46 16.99
N ALA A 2 40.97 15.65 17.07
CA ALA A 2 39.51 15.81 17.11
C ALA A 2 38.77 15.24 15.86
N ALA A 3 39.24 15.54 14.65
CA ALA A 3 38.66 15.06 13.40
C ALA A 3 38.62 13.51 13.27
N GLY A 4 39.68 12.82 13.71
CA GLY A 4 39.71 11.36 13.68
C GLY A 4 38.71 10.69 14.65
N LYS A 5 38.45 11.31 15.79
CA LYS A 5 37.47 10.84 16.79
C LYS A 5 36.04 10.99 16.21
N GLU A 6 35.76 12.09 15.53
CA GLU A 6 34.46 12.35 14.88
C GLU A 6 34.18 11.32 13.77
N ILE A 7 35.15 11.08 12.86
CA ILE A 7 35.01 10.09 11.79
C ILE A 7 34.75 8.70 12.35
N ARG A 8 35.47 8.30 13.39
CA ARG A 8 35.26 7.02 14.07
C ARG A 8 33.87 6.91 14.67
N GLY A 9 33.34 8.00 15.24
CA GLY A 9 31.96 8.08 15.72
C GLY A 9 30.94 7.87 14.59
N LYS A 10 31.16 8.52 13.42
CA LYS A 10 30.32 8.34 12.22
C LYS A 10 30.36 6.89 11.71
N ILE A 11 31.53 6.26 11.64
CA ILE A 11 31.68 4.84 11.26
C ILE A 11 30.81 3.97 12.16
N LYS A 12 30.94 4.11 13.48
CA LYS A 12 30.17 3.32 14.44
C LYS A 12 28.65 3.52 14.29
N SER A 13 28.20 4.75 14.04
CA SER A 13 26.78 5.06 13.78
C SER A 13 26.27 4.36 12.53
N VAL A 14 27.00 4.42 11.41
CA VAL A 14 26.61 3.77 10.16
C VAL A 14 26.67 2.24 10.28
N GLU A 15 27.63 1.67 11.03
CA GLU A 15 27.68 0.24 11.33
C GLU A 15 26.43 -0.23 12.10
N ASN A 16 25.95 0.57 13.06
CA ASN A 16 24.71 0.28 13.78
C ASN A 16 23.49 0.35 12.83
N THR A 17 23.43 1.38 11.97
CA THR A 17 22.38 1.51 10.95
C THR A 17 22.37 0.30 10.02
N LYS A 18 23.54 -0.17 9.56
CA LYS A 18 23.68 -1.38 8.74
C LYS A 18 23.11 -2.62 9.43
N LYS A 19 23.39 -2.79 10.72
CA LYS A 19 22.84 -3.92 11.51
C LYS A 19 21.33 -3.86 11.62
N ILE A 20 20.78 -2.66 11.86
CA ILE A 20 19.33 -2.44 11.96
C ILE A 20 18.64 -2.72 10.61
N THR A 21 19.14 -2.18 9.51
CA THR A 21 18.56 -2.39 8.18
C THR A 21 18.65 -3.85 7.77
N LYS A 22 19.73 -4.56 8.08
CA LYS A 22 19.86 -6.00 7.83
C LYS A 22 18.86 -6.83 8.64
N ALA A 23 18.62 -6.49 9.90
CA ALA A 23 17.60 -7.13 10.71
C ALA A 23 16.19 -6.86 10.17
N MET A 24 15.91 -5.62 9.74
CA MET A 24 14.63 -5.26 9.13
C MET A 24 14.38 -5.98 7.79
N GLU A 25 15.41 -6.19 6.98
CA GLU A 25 15.35 -7.00 5.77
C GLU A 25 14.87 -8.42 6.07
N MET A 26 15.49 -9.09 7.07
CA MET A 26 15.13 -10.46 7.45
C MET A 26 13.71 -10.55 8.02
N VAL A 27 13.30 -9.60 8.86
CA VAL A 27 11.93 -9.53 9.38
C VAL A 27 10.91 -9.33 8.26
N ALA A 28 11.20 -8.41 7.32
CA ALA A 28 10.32 -8.16 6.18
C ALA A 28 10.20 -9.40 5.27
N ALA A 29 11.29 -10.15 5.04
CA ALA A 29 11.26 -11.39 4.27
C ALA A 29 10.36 -12.46 4.93
N SER A 30 10.43 -12.61 6.25
CA SER A 30 9.56 -13.55 6.99
C SER A 30 8.09 -13.14 6.92
N LYS A 31 7.79 -11.83 7.11
CA LYS A 31 6.43 -11.30 7.03
C LYS A 31 5.85 -11.37 5.63
N MET A 32 6.67 -11.17 4.60
CA MET A 32 6.28 -11.28 3.20
C MET A 32 5.72 -12.68 2.89
N ARG A 33 6.41 -13.74 3.35
CA ARG A 33 5.93 -15.12 3.13
C ARG A 33 4.53 -15.32 3.70
N LYS A 34 4.30 -14.90 4.94
CA LYS A 34 2.98 -14.99 5.60
C LYS A 34 1.92 -14.14 4.90
N ALA A 35 2.28 -12.96 4.40
CA ALA A 35 1.37 -12.09 3.65
C ALA A 35 0.98 -12.71 2.29
N GLN A 36 1.93 -13.33 1.59
CA GLN A 36 1.65 -14.06 0.35
C GLN A 36 0.74 -15.27 0.57
N GLU A 37 0.93 -16.03 1.63
CA GLU A 37 0.06 -17.15 1.99
C GLU A 37 -1.38 -16.68 2.19
N ARG A 38 -1.59 -15.57 2.93
CA ARG A 38 -2.93 -14.98 3.14
C ARG A 38 -3.54 -14.46 1.84
N MET A 39 -2.77 -13.76 1.03
CA MET A 39 -3.21 -13.27 -0.28
C MET A 39 -3.68 -14.43 -1.17
N ARG A 40 -2.94 -15.54 -1.20
CA ARG A 40 -3.32 -16.74 -1.95
C ARG A 40 -4.56 -17.41 -1.38
N ALA A 41 -4.72 -17.43 -0.07
CA ALA A 41 -5.89 -18.00 0.60
C ALA A 41 -7.18 -17.19 0.36
N ALA A 42 -7.07 -15.87 0.17
CA ALA A 42 -8.21 -15.00 -0.10
C ALA A 42 -8.75 -15.11 -1.55
N ARG A 43 -7.89 -15.40 -2.53
CA ARG A 43 -8.25 -15.44 -3.96
C ARG A 43 -9.40 -16.39 -4.30
N PRO A 44 -9.44 -17.66 -3.86
CA PRO A 44 -10.51 -18.58 -4.21
C PRO A 44 -11.88 -18.10 -3.79
N TYR A 45 -11.96 -17.42 -2.63
CA TYR A 45 -13.22 -16.84 -2.14
C TYR A 45 -13.70 -15.70 -3.05
N SER A 46 -12.82 -14.76 -3.37
CA SER A 46 -13.14 -13.65 -4.27
C SER A 46 -13.54 -14.12 -5.67
N ASP A 47 -12.86 -15.15 -6.21
CA ASP A 47 -13.18 -15.71 -7.52
C ASP A 47 -14.54 -16.44 -7.52
N LYS A 48 -14.87 -17.18 -6.46
CA LYS A 48 -16.16 -17.85 -6.33
C LYS A 48 -17.32 -16.88 -6.19
N ILE A 49 -17.19 -15.87 -5.33
CA ILE A 49 -18.23 -14.84 -5.18
C ILE A 49 -18.41 -14.06 -6.50
N ARG A 50 -17.31 -13.73 -7.21
CA ARG A 50 -17.38 -13.10 -8.53
C ARG A 50 -18.22 -13.92 -9.50
N ASN A 51 -17.97 -15.21 -9.61
CA ASN A 51 -18.70 -16.09 -10.50
C ASN A 51 -20.19 -16.17 -10.15
N ILE A 52 -20.51 -16.24 -8.84
CA ILE A 52 -21.90 -16.26 -8.38
C ILE A 52 -22.58 -14.91 -8.69
N ALA A 53 -21.91 -13.78 -8.39
CA ALA A 53 -22.45 -12.45 -8.70
C ALA A 53 -22.69 -12.25 -10.22
N ALA A 54 -21.78 -12.77 -11.06
CA ALA A 54 -21.93 -12.75 -12.50
C ALA A 54 -23.18 -13.52 -12.99
N ASN A 55 -23.36 -14.73 -12.47
CA ASN A 55 -24.50 -15.57 -12.82
C ASN A 55 -25.81 -14.94 -12.35
N LEU A 56 -25.86 -14.38 -11.13
CA LEU A 56 -27.05 -13.73 -10.57
C LEU A 56 -27.44 -12.47 -11.35
N ALA A 57 -26.47 -11.65 -11.74
CA ALA A 57 -26.74 -10.46 -12.55
C ALA A 57 -27.33 -10.80 -13.93
N THR A 58 -27.05 -12.01 -14.44
CA THR A 58 -27.59 -12.49 -15.73
C THR A 58 -28.95 -13.19 -15.58
N ALA A 59 -29.17 -13.89 -14.45
CA ALA A 59 -30.36 -14.69 -14.22
C ALA A 59 -31.60 -13.88 -13.80
N ASN A 60 -31.43 -12.70 -13.19
CA ASN A 60 -32.53 -11.87 -12.71
C ASN A 60 -32.51 -10.47 -13.35
N PRO A 61 -32.97 -10.32 -14.60
CA PRO A 61 -32.98 -9.03 -15.30
C PRO A 61 -33.99 -8.01 -14.74
N GLU A 62 -34.98 -8.48 -13.95
CA GLU A 62 -36.01 -7.61 -13.36
C GLU A 62 -35.50 -6.82 -12.14
N TYR A 63 -34.49 -7.31 -11.45
CA TYR A 63 -33.90 -6.62 -10.30
C TYR A 63 -32.48 -6.15 -10.59
N THR A 64 -32.26 -4.84 -10.47
CA THR A 64 -30.93 -4.24 -10.65
C THR A 64 -30.47 -3.61 -9.36
N HIS A 65 -29.49 -4.23 -8.72
CA HIS A 65 -28.89 -3.71 -7.47
C HIS A 65 -28.22 -2.35 -7.70
N PRO A 66 -28.30 -1.38 -6.76
CA PRO A 66 -27.68 -0.06 -6.88
C PRO A 66 -26.18 -0.08 -7.24
N PHE A 67 -25.42 -1.10 -6.82
CA PHE A 67 -24.00 -1.25 -7.15
C PHE A 67 -23.73 -1.57 -8.64
N LEU A 68 -24.74 -1.96 -9.40
CA LEU A 68 -24.63 -2.22 -10.85
C LEU A 68 -25.06 -1.02 -11.69
N VAL A 69 -25.79 -0.08 -11.09
CA VAL A 69 -26.33 1.10 -11.77
C VAL A 69 -25.31 2.22 -11.75
N LYS A 70 -25.03 2.78 -12.95
CA LYS A 70 -24.24 4.01 -13.04
C LYS A 70 -25.10 5.17 -12.53
N GLN A 71 -24.57 5.87 -11.53
CA GLN A 71 -25.19 7.08 -11.01
C GLN A 71 -24.54 8.29 -11.70
N ASP A 72 -25.37 9.18 -12.24
CA ASP A 72 -24.91 10.41 -12.89
C ASP A 72 -25.70 11.57 -12.28
N GLY A 73 -25.11 12.33 -11.36
CA GLY A 73 -25.82 13.49 -10.80
C GLY A 73 -25.26 14.07 -9.51
N ALA A 74 -24.59 13.28 -8.69
CA ALA A 74 -24.03 13.75 -7.42
C ALA A 74 -22.79 14.66 -7.61
N LYS A 75 -22.10 14.55 -8.75
CA LYS A 75 -20.81 15.19 -9.03
C LYS A 75 -19.82 14.97 -7.87
N ALA A 76 -19.84 13.77 -7.31
CA ALA A 76 -19.01 13.39 -6.21
C ALA A 76 -18.44 11.99 -6.41
N VAL A 77 -17.18 11.78 -6.03
CA VAL A 77 -16.46 10.53 -6.23
C VAL A 77 -15.82 10.08 -4.91
N GLY A 78 -15.99 8.81 -4.59
CA GLY A 78 -15.38 8.16 -3.43
C GLY A 78 -14.04 7.50 -3.75
N PHE A 79 -13.08 7.56 -2.82
CA PHE A 79 -11.81 6.86 -2.92
C PHE A 79 -11.56 6.02 -1.67
N ILE A 80 -11.28 4.74 -1.84
CA ILE A 80 -10.71 3.88 -0.80
C ILE A 80 -9.22 3.78 -1.09
N VAL A 81 -8.40 4.37 -0.22
CA VAL A 81 -6.96 4.50 -0.43
C VAL A 81 -6.22 3.59 0.53
N VAL A 82 -5.65 2.51 0.01
CA VAL A 82 -4.90 1.52 0.79
C VAL A 82 -3.42 1.85 0.73
N THR A 83 -2.83 2.10 1.89
CA THR A 83 -1.41 2.41 2.07
C THR A 83 -0.86 1.67 3.29
N THR A 84 0.40 1.91 3.62
CA THR A 84 1.03 1.31 4.78
C THR A 84 0.86 2.17 6.04
N ASP A 85 0.87 1.55 7.20
CA ASP A 85 0.96 2.26 8.47
C ASP A 85 2.39 2.78 8.73
N LYS A 86 3.38 1.96 8.41
CA LYS A 86 4.81 2.25 8.57
C LYS A 86 5.45 2.53 7.22
N GLY A 87 6.45 3.40 7.17
CA GLY A 87 7.23 3.67 5.97
C GLY A 87 8.33 2.62 5.72
N LEU A 88 9.43 3.08 5.14
CA LEU A 88 10.63 2.29 4.83
C LEU A 88 10.38 1.17 3.80
N CYS A 89 9.40 1.36 2.93
CA CYS A 89 9.04 0.48 1.81
C CYS A 89 9.38 1.10 0.44
N GLY A 90 10.49 1.85 0.37
CA GLY A 90 10.90 2.55 -0.84
C GLY A 90 9.85 3.52 -1.36
N GLY A 91 9.64 3.55 -2.66
CA GLY A 91 8.68 4.44 -3.34
C GLY A 91 7.24 3.94 -3.40
N MET A 92 6.91 2.81 -2.79
CA MET A 92 5.61 2.16 -2.92
C MET A 92 4.43 3.10 -2.63
N ASN A 93 4.40 3.70 -1.43
CA ASN A 93 3.32 4.64 -1.07
C ASN A 93 3.31 5.89 -1.96
N THR A 94 4.49 6.42 -2.26
CA THR A 94 4.62 7.62 -3.11
C THR A 94 4.06 7.38 -4.51
N ASN A 95 4.26 6.21 -5.08
CA ASN A 95 3.76 5.85 -6.40
C ASN A 95 2.23 5.71 -6.41
N ALA A 96 1.65 5.05 -5.40
CA ALA A 96 0.20 4.94 -5.25
C ALA A 96 -0.45 6.33 -5.04
N LEU A 97 0.14 7.16 -4.16
CA LEU A 97 -0.36 8.50 -3.89
C LEU A 97 -0.19 9.45 -5.09
N ARG A 98 0.84 9.26 -5.93
CA ARG A 98 1.00 10.01 -7.19
C ARG A 98 -0.12 9.68 -8.17
N LEU A 99 -0.46 8.40 -8.31
CA LEU A 99 -1.59 7.96 -9.13
C LEU A 99 -2.90 8.57 -8.65
N LEU A 100 -3.16 8.53 -7.35
CA LEU A 100 -4.31 9.18 -6.72
C LEU A 100 -4.33 10.69 -7.00
N THR A 101 -3.20 11.38 -6.80
CA THR A 101 -3.12 12.85 -6.99
C THR A 101 -3.44 13.27 -8.42
N ALA A 102 -3.00 12.49 -9.41
CA ALA A 102 -3.33 12.76 -10.82
C ALA A 102 -4.86 12.72 -11.03
N LYS A 103 -5.54 11.73 -10.47
CA LYS A 103 -7.01 11.60 -10.57
C LYS A 103 -7.74 12.67 -9.77
N LEU A 104 -7.25 13.03 -8.59
CA LEU A 104 -7.84 14.11 -7.79
C LEU A 104 -7.84 15.44 -8.54
N ARG A 105 -6.72 15.78 -9.20
CA ARG A 105 -6.62 17.00 -10.01
C ARG A 105 -7.58 17.01 -11.21
N GLU A 106 -7.73 15.86 -11.87
CA GLU A 106 -8.69 15.70 -12.96
C GLU A 106 -10.12 15.97 -12.48
N LEU A 107 -10.52 15.38 -11.36
CA LEU A 107 -11.85 15.55 -10.77
C LEU A 107 -12.09 16.97 -10.27
N GLU A 108 -11.08 17.59 -9.66
CA GLU A 108 -11.13 18.98 -9.22
C GLU A 108 -11.35 19.93 -10.40
N ALA A 109 -10.65 19.70 -11.52
CA ALA A 109 -10.85 20.47 -12.76
C ALA A 109 -12.27 20.29 -13.36
N GLN A 110 -12.91 19.14 -13.09
CA GLN A 110 -14.32 18.88 -13.48
C GLN A 110 -15.33 19.42 -12.46
N GLY A 111 -14.87 20.03 -11.36
CA GLY A 111 -15.73 20.53 -10.29
C GLY A 111 -16.40 19.44 -9.45
N SER A 112 -15.88 18.21 -9.48
CA SER A 112 -16.40 17.09 -8.71
C SER A 112 -15.89 17.09 -7.29
N LYS A 113 -16.78 16.83 -6.33
CA LYS A 113 -16.42 16.66 -4.92
C LYS A 113 -15.74 15.32 -4.69
N VAL A 114 -14.80 15.28 -3.77
CA VAL A 114 -14.09 14.04 -3.44
C VAL A 114 -14.32 13.68 -1.98
N GLN A 115 -14.69 12.43 -1.73
CA GLN A 115 -14.73 11.83 -0.41
C GLN A 115 -13.73 10.66 -0.37
N ALA A 116 -13.00 10.51 0.74
CA ALA A 116 -11.99 9.47 0.83
C ALA A 116 -12.10 8.68 2.14
N VAL A 117 -11.84 7.38 2.02
CA VAL A 117 -11.56 6.48 3.14
C VAL A 117 -10.09 6.10 3.08
N ALA A 118 -9.37 6.29 4.18
CA ALA A 118 -7.96 5.97 4.28
C ALA A 118 -7.77 4.65 5.04
N ILE A 119 -7.12 3.70 4.41
CA ILE A 119 -6.64 2.47 5.04
C ILE A 119 -5.11 2.57 5.13
N GLY A 120 -4.59 2.68 6.36
CA GLY A 120 -3.17 2.91 6.62
C GLY A 120 -2.80 4.37 6.87
N ASN A 121 -1.89 4.56 7.81
CA ASN A 121 -1.55 5.89 8.34
C ASN A 121 -0.87 6.81 7.32
N LYS A 122 -0.12 6.26 6.33
CA LYS A 122 0.56 7.07 5.31
C LYS A 122 -0.42 7.75 4.36
N GLY A 123 -1.48 7.05 3.94
CA GLY A 123 -2.57 7.62 3.14
C GLY A 123 -3.40 8.62 3.93
N PHE A 124 -3.74 8.30 5.17
CA PHE A 124 -4.48 9.20 6.06
C PHE A 124 -3.77 10.54 6.22
N GLY A 125 -2.48 10.53 6.58
CA GLY A 125 -1.69 11.75 6.73
C GLY A 125 -1.51 12.53 5.42
N PHE A 126 -1.46 11.84 4.27
CA PHE A 126 -1.38 12.49 2.97
C PHE A 126 -2.70 13.18 2.58
N LEU A 127 -3.83 12.48 2.69
CA LEU A 127 -5.15 13.01 2.35
C LEU A 127 -5.51 14.24 3.18
N ASN A 128 -5.22 14.23 4.48
CA ASN A 128 -5.40 15.40 5.35
C ASN A 128 -4.54 16.59 4.91
N ARG A 129 -3.31 16.34 4.46
CA ARG A 129 -2.39 17.42 4.00
C ARG A 129 -2.85 18.04 2.68
N VAL A 130 -3.42 17.25 1.79
CA VAL A 130 -3.97 17.72 0.50
C VAL A 130 -5.33 18.39 0.68
N GLY A 131 -5.96 18.26 1.86
CA GLY A 131 -7.27 18.85 2.13
C GLY A 131 -8.44 18.03 1.58
N ALA A 132 -8.22 16.76 1.25
CA ALA A 132 -9.31 15.87 0.82
C ALA A 132 -10.25 15.58 2.00
N LYS A 133 -11.56 15.51 1.73
CA LYS A 133 -12.57 15.16 2.76
C LYS A 133 -12.44 13.68 3.13
N VAL A 134 -11.72 13.38 4.21
CA VAL A 134 -11.63 12.04 4.76
C VAL A 134 -12.86 11.77 5.63
N VAL A 135 -13.73 10.87 5.18
CA VAL A 135 -14.99 10.52 5.86
C VAL A 135 -14.82 9.41 6.89
N ALA A 136 -13.86 8.52 6.67
CA ALA A 136 -13.50 7.47 7.63
C ALA A 136 -12.05 7.02 7.41
N HIS A 137 -11.47 6.34 8.40
CA HIS A 137 -10.13 5.78 8.29
C HIS A 137 -9.98 4.50 9.15
N ALA A 138 -9.08 3.62 8.70
CA ALA A 138 -8.60 2.47 9.45
C ALA A 138 -7.08 2.49 9.49
N VAL A 139 -6.50 2.60 10.67
CA VAL A 139 -5.04 2.63 10.88
C VAL A 139 -4.64 1.58 11.90
N GLN A 140 -3.35 1.26 11.96
CA GLN A 140 -2.79 0.29 12.90
C GLN A 140 -3.39 -1.12 12.75
N LEU A 141 -3.66 -1.53 11.50
CA LEU A 141 -4.20 -2.86 11.20
C LEU A 141 -3.23 -4.00 11.51
N GLY A 142 -1.95 -3.67 11.67
CA GLY A 142 -0.90 -4.64 11.96
C GLY A 142 -0.54 -5.52 10.77
N ASP A 143 0.07 -6.68 11.07
CA ASP A 143 0.51 -7.63 10.04
C ASP A 143 -0.63 -8.59 9.61
N THR A 144 -1.76 -8.55 10.32
CA THR A 144 -2.92 -9.42 10.08
C THR A 144 -4.15 -8.54 10.01
N PRO A 145 -4.53 -8.04 8.81
CA PRO A 145 -5.74 -7.26 8.68
C PRO A 145 -6.95 -8.17 8.96
N HIS A 146 -7.81 -7.75 9.88
CA HIS A 146 -9.10 -8.38 10.13
C HIS A 146 -10.17 -7.63 9.36
N LEU A 147 -11.07 -8.37 8.74
CA LEU A 147 -12.15 -7.81 7.92
C LEU A 147 -13.04 -6.86 8.74
N ASP A 148 -13.33 -7.22 10.00
CA ASP A 148 -14.15 -6.42 10.91
C ASP A 148 -13.67 -4.97 11.07
N LYS A 149 -12.36 -4.75 11.05
CA LYS A 149 -11.76 -3.40 11.14
C LYS A 149 -11.85 -2.61 9.84
N LEU A 150 -12.07 -3.28 8.72
CA LEU A 150 -12.17 -2.67 7.39
C LEU A 150 -13.62 -2.35 7.02
N ILE A 151 -14.57 -3.19 7.42
CA ILE A 151 -15.98 -3.06 7.06
C ILE A 151 -16.54 -1.70 7.48
N GLY A 152 -16.34 -1.29 8.75
CA GLY A 152 -16.90 -0.04 9.26
C GLY A 152 -16.54 1.20 8.42
N PRO A 153 -15.25 1.51 8.25
CA PRO A 153 -14.82 2.63 7.42
C PRO A 153 -15.28 2.54 5.97
N VAL A 154 -15.24 1.34 5.37
CA VAL A 154 -15.64 1.13 3.98
C VAL A 154 -17.13 1.32 3.78
N LYS A 155 -17.94 0.82 4.71
CA LYS A 155 -19.40 0.92 4.66
C LYS A 155 -19.88 2.36 4.49
N VAL A 156 -19.21 3.34 5.07
CA VAL A 156 -19.55 4.76 4.92
C VAL A 156 -19.62 5.19 3.45
N LEU A 157 -18.66 4.75 2.61
CA LEU A 157 -18.70 5.08 1.17
C LEU A 157 -19.70 4.21 0.40
N LEU A 158 -19.92 2.97 0.81
CA LEU A 158 -20.90 2.10 0.17
C LEU A 158 -22.32 2.62 0.43
N ASP A 159 -22.63 3.01 1.66
CA ASP A 159 -23.92 3.60 2.02
C ASP A 159 -24.15 4.93 1.30
N ALA A 160 -23.12 5.79 1.20
CA ALA A 160 -23.18 7.04 0.43
C ALA A 160 -23.42 6.80 -1.07
N TYR A 161 -22.82 5.75 -1.64
CA TYR A 161 -23.08 5.36 -3.02
C TYR A 161 -24.54 4.86 -3.22
N GLN A 162 -25.04 4.02 -2.31
CA GLN A 162 -26.44 3.56 -2.33
C GLN A 162 -27.44 4.69 -2.18
N ALA A 163 -27.11 5.72 -1.38
CA ALA A 163 -27.93 6.92 -1.21
C ALA A 163 -27.89 7.88 -2.42
N GLY A 164 -27.09 7.59 -3.47
CA GLY A 164 -26.93 8.46 -4.62
C GLY A 164 -26.08 9.70 -4.37
N GLU A 165 -25.30 9.72 -3.30
CA GLU A 165 -24.39 10.83 -2.97
C GLU A 165 -23.06 10.75 -3.71
N LEU A 166 -22.74 9.60 -4.31
CA LEU A 166 -21.51 9.37 -5.07
C LEU A 166 -21.82 8.76 -6.43
N ASP A 167 -21.15 9.25 -7.48
CA ASP A 167 -21.26 8.74 -8.84
C ASP A 167 -20.38 7.51 -9.10
N ALA A 168 -19.26 7.43 -8.39
CA ALA A 168 -18.32 6.32 -8.48
C ALA A 168 -17.51 6.15 -7.20
N VAL A 169 -17.02 4.93 -6.96
CA VAL A 169 -16.05 4.62 -5.91
C VAL A 169 -14.85 3.93 -6.54
N TYR A 170 -13.66 4.45 -6.26
CA TYR A 170 -12.38 3.90 -6.72
C TYR A 170 -11.59 3.30 -5.56
N LEU A 171 -10.94 2.18 -5.84
CA LEU A 171 -10.02 1.51 -4.93
C LEU A 171 -8.59 1.73 -5.42
N VAL A 172 -7.77 2.35 -4.57
CA VAL A 172 -6.34 2.64 -4.84
C VAL A 172 -5.48 1.81 -3.90
N TYR A 173 -4.63 0.96 -4.46
CA TYR A 173 -3.76 0.06 -3.71
C TYR A 173 -2.51 -0.29 -4.51
N THR A 174 -1.59 -1.06 -3.92
CA THR A 174 -0.43 -1.58 -4.63
C THR A 174 -0.55 -3.09 -4.81
N LYS A 175 -0.68 -3.51 -6.06
CA LYS A 175 -0.78 -4.91 -6.47
C LYS A 175 0.58 -5.60 -6.35
N PHE A 176 0.57 -6.79 -5.80
CA PHE A 176 1.75 -7.65 -5.73
C PHE A 176 1.92 -8.45 -7.03
N ILE A 177 2.95 -8.16 -7.80
CA ILE A 177 3.32 -8.93 -9.00
C ILE A 177 4.34 -10.01 -8.64
N ASN A 178 5.46 -9.58 -8.07
CA ASN A 178 6.52 -10.45 -7.55
C ASN A 178 7.36 -9.71 -6.51
N THR A 179 8.36 -10.36 -5.95
CA THR A 179 9.23 -9.79 -4.91
C THR A 179 9.94 -8.50 -5.34
N MET A 180 10.23 -8.34 -6.62
CA MET A 180 10.95 -7.18 -7.15
C MET A 180 10.03 -6.11 -7.72
N LYS A 181 8.82 -6.48 -8.15
CA LYS A 181 7.86 -5.58 -8.81
C LYS A 181 6.54 -5.52 -8.06
N GLN A 182 6.18 -4.33 -7.61
CA GLN A 182 4.89 -3.96 -7.06
C GLN A 182 4.33 -2.81 -7.91
N GLU A 183 3.06 -2.88 -8.25
CA GLU A 183 2.44 -1.96 -9.19
C GLU A 183 1.30 -1.19 -8.53
N PRO A 184 1.33 0.16 -8.52
CA PRO A 184 0.23 0.95 -8.02
C PRO A 184 -0.96 0.79 -8.96
N MET A 185 -2.13 0.47 -8.40
CA MET A 185 -3.36 0.26 -9.13
C MET A 185 -4.44 1.21 -8.65
N MET A 186 -5.27 1.64 -9.58
CA MET A 186 -6.52 2.33 -9.31
C MET A 186 -7.61 1.61 -10.09
N GLU A 187 -8.54 1.03 -9.39
CA GLU A 187 -9.65 0.28 -9.99
C GLU A 187 -10.97 0.91 -9.59
N GLN A 188 -11.89 1.01 -10.54
CA GLN A 188 -13.26 1.36 -10.20
C GLN A 188 -13.90 0.19 -9.47
N LEU A 189 -14.36 0.45 -8.25
CA LEU A 189 -15.06 -0.51 -7.40
C LEU A 189 -16.56 -0.44 -7.64
N LEU A 190 -17.12 0.76 -7.70
CA LEU A 190 -18.52 1.02 -7.99
C LEU A 190 -18.67 2.12 -9.06
N PRO A 191 -19.64 2.01 -9.96
CA PRO A 191 -20.45 0.83 -10.21
C PRO A 191 -19.62 -0.38 -10.64
N LEU A 192 -20.09 -1.57 -10.30
CA LEU A 192 -19.47 -2.82 -10.74
C LEU A 192 -19.62 -2.94 -12.26
N ALA A 193 -18.50 -2.97 -12.98
CA ALA A 193 -18.53 -3.15 -14.43
C ALA A 193 -19.04 -4.57 -14.76
N SER A 194 -20.07 -4.65 -15.58
CA SER A 194 -20.65 -5.93 -16.06
C SER A 194 -19.60 -6.83 -16.72
N GLU A 195 -18.58 -6.24 -17.36
CA GLU A 195 -17.45 -6.96 -17.94
C GLU A 195 -16.56 -7.64 -16.89
N LYS A 196 -16.41 -7.04 -15.69
CA LYS A 196 -15.66 -7.63 -14.58
C LYS A 196 -16.41 -8.78 -13.90
N LEU A 197 -17.75 -8.79 -14.03
CA LEU A 197 -18.60 -9.88 -13.56
C LEU A 197 -18.66 -11.03 -14.57
N GLN A 198 -18.37 -10.80 -15.86
CA GLN A 198 -18.25 -11.87 -16.85
C GLN A 198 -16.98 -12.69 -16.58
N GLY A 199 -17.03 -13.56 -15.58
CA GLY A 199 -16.10 -14.67 -15.40
C GLY A 199 -16.17 -15.60 -16.61
N ASP A 200 -15.23 -16.53 -16.70
CA ASP A 200 -15.20 -17.56 -17.75
C ASP A 200 -16.61 -18.05 -18.05
N LYS A 201 -17.09 -17.80 -19.28
CA LYS A 201 -18.38 -18.25 -19.74
C LYS A 201 -18.37 -19.78 -19.81
N GLY A 202 -18.41 -20.39 -18.65
CA GLY A 202 -18.79 -21.79 -18.54
C GLY A 202 -20.24 -21.88 -19.03
N ASN A 203 -20.47 -22.69 -20.01
CA ASN A 203 -21.68 -22.88 -20.80
C ASN A 203 -22.89 -23.45 -20.00
N HIS A 204 -22.97 -23.13 -18.72
CA HIS A 204 -23.99 -23.63 -17.79
C HIS A 204 -24.65 -22.42 -17.11
N SER A 205 -25.85 -22.06 -17.54
CA SER A 205 -26.76 -21.25 -16.74
C SER A 205 -27.23 -22.14 -15.58
N TRP A 206 -26.60 -21.96 -14.41
CA TRP A 206 -27.10 -22.59 -13.20
C TRP A 206 -28.32 -21.81 -12.74
N ASP A 207 -29.44 -22.50 -12.66
CA ASP A 207 -30.62 -21.95 -12.01
C ASP A 207 -30.48 -22.19 -10.50
N TYR A 208 -30.38 -21.10 -9.75
CA TYR A 208 -30.22 -21.19 -8.29
C TYR A 208 -31.58 -21.15 -7.61
N ILE A 209 -31.73 -21.93 -6.56
CA ILE A 209 -32.85 -21.82 -5.62
C ILE A 209 -32.49 -20.73 -4.61
N TYR A 210 -33.30 -19.68 -4.54
CA TYR A 210 -33.07 -18.54 -3.66
C TYR A 210 -33.91 -18.68 -2.40
N GLU A 211 -33.28 -18.60 -1.25
CA GLU A 211 -33.95 -18.59 0.06
C GLU A 211 -33.43 -17.40 0.89
N PRO A 212 -34.26 -16.45 1.41
CA PRO A 212 -35.74 -16.44 1.30
C PRO A 212 -36.27 -15.97 -0.06
N ASP A 213 -35.57 -15.08 -0.76
CA ASP A 213 -35.89 -14.51 -2.08
C ASP A 213 -34.64 -14.05 -2.83
N ALA A 214 -34.78 -13.88 -4.15
CA ALA A 214 -33.65 -13.53 -5.01
C ALA A 214 -33.05 -12.15 -4.70
N GLN A 215 -33.88 -11.16 -4.35
CA GLN A 215 -33.44 -9.81 -4.08
C GLN A 215 -32.53 -9.75 -2.85
N THR A 216 -32.99 -10.31 -1.72
CA THR A 216 -32.22 -10.35 -0.47
C THR A 216 -30.87 -11.05 -0.66
N VAL A 217 -30.87 -12.18 -1.38
CA VAL A 217 -29.65 -12.93 -1.66
C VAL A 217 -28.68 -12.14 -2.54
N ILE A 218 -29.16 -11.43 -3.57
CA ILE A 218 -28.32 -10.59 -4.44
C ILE A 218 -27.73 -9.42 -3.66
N ASP A 219 -28.52 -8.75 -2.83
CA ASP A 219 -28.09 -7.61 -2.01
C ASP A 219 -26.96 -8.00 -1.08
N GLU A 220 -27.15 -9.07 -0.31
CA GLU A 220 -26.11 -9.56 0.59
C GLU A 220 -24.85 -10.03 -0.14
N LEU A 221 -25.02 -10.74 -1.24
CA LEU A 221 -23.89 -11.26 -2.03
C LEU A 221 -23.03 -10.15 -2.62
N LEU A 222 -23.65 -9.11 -3.20
CA LEU A 222 -22.90 -8.01 -3.80
C LEU A 222 -22.15 -7.19 -2.76
N VAL A 223 -22.72 -6.99 -1.58
CA VAL A 223 -22.00 -6.37 -0.46
C VAL A 223 -20.79 -7.24 -0.07
N ARG A 224 -20.98 -8.55 0.11
CA ARG A 224 -19.87 -9.48 0.42
C ARG A 224 -18.83 -9.53 -0.68
N TYR A 225 -19.22 -9.41 -1.94
CA TYR A 225 -18.28 -9.34 -3.06
C TYR A 225 -17.39 -8.10 -2.97
N VAL A 226 -17.98 -6.94 -2.73
CA VAL A 226 -17.23 -5.68 -2.57
C VAL A 226 -16.29 -5.75 -1.36
N GLU A 227 -16.76 -6.27 -0.22
CA GLU A 227 -15.92 -6.50 0.96
C GLU A 227 -14.74 -7.42 0.66
N ALA A 228 -14.96 -8.50 -0.09
CA ALA A 228 -13.92 -9.44 -0.50
C ALA A 228 -12.88 -8.80 -1.42
N LEU A 229 -13.29 -7.96 -2.37
CA LEU A 229 -12.38 -7.22 -3.25
C LEU A 229 -11.48 -6.27 -2.44
N ILE A 230 -12.05 -5.56 -1.46
CA ILE A 230 -11.29 -4.64 -0.61
C ILE A 230 -10.32 -5.41 0.28
N TYR A 231 -10.76 -6.50 0.88
CA TYR A 231 -9.88 -7.36 1.69
C TYR A 231 -8.72 -7.92 0.86
N GLN A 232 -8.99 -8.37 -0.37
CA GLN A 232 -7.96 -8.83 -1.29
C GLN A 232 -6.95 -7.72 -1.61
N ALA A 233 -7.42 -6.50 -1.91
CA ALA A 233 -6.55 -5.36 -2.18
C ALA A 233 -5.66 -5.02 -0.96
N VAL A 234 -6.21 -5.07 0.25
CA VAL A 234 -5.45 -4.87 1.50
C VAL A 234 -4.41 -5.98 1.68
N ALA A 235 -4.75 -7.23 1.42
CA ALA A 235 -3.83 -8.36 1.51
C ALA A 235 -2.69 -8.26 0.47
N GLU A 236 -3.01 -7.86 -0.77
CA GLU A 236 -2.03 -7.61 -1.83
C GLU A 236 -1.12 -6.42 -1.48
N ASN A 237 -1.69 -5.34 -0.95
CA ASN A 237 -0.93 -4.18 -0.51
C ASN A 237 0.03 -4.54 0.63
N LEU A 238 -0.37 -5.40 1.56
CA LEU A 238 0.47 -5.86 2.66
C LEU A 238 1.63 -6.74 2.16
N ALA A 239 1.38 -7.65 1.20
CA ALA A 239 2.42 -8.45 0.57
C ALA A 239 3.42 -7.56 -0.20
N SER A 240 2.91 -6.56 -0.92
CA SER A 240 3.71 -5.53 -1.61
C SER A 240 4.55 -4.71 -0.64
N GLU A 241 3.98 -4.31 0.50
CA GLU A 241 4.67 -3.56 1.55
C GLU A 241 5.89 -4.31 2.09
N GLN A 242 5.71 -5.58 2.48
CA GLN A 242 6.80 -6.36 3.04
C GLN A 242 7.88 -6.66 2.00
N SER A 243 7.49 -6.90 0.76
CA SER A 243 8.41 -7.10 -0.35
C SER A 243 9.23 -5.84 -0.66
N ALA A 244 8.57 -4.70 -0.83
CA ALA A 244 9.22 -3.41 -1.07
C ALA A 244 10.14 -3.02 0.11
N ARG A 245 9.72 -3.28 1.34
CA ARG A 245 10.54 -3.05 2.54
C ARG A 245 11.78 -3.93 2.55
N MET A 246 11.66 -5.22 2.23
CA MET A 246 12.79 -6.13 2.15
C MET A 246 13.84 -5.61 1.15
N VAL A 247 13.43 -5.24 -0.06
CA VAL A 247 14.32 -4.72 -1.10
C VAL A 247 14.95 -3.39 -0.66
N ALA A 248 14.17 -2.47 -0.11
CA ALA A 248 14.66 -1.17 0.36
C ALA A 248 15.67 -1.31 1.51
N MET A 249 15.43 -2.22 2.45
CA MET A 249 16.33 -2.46 3.57
C MET A 249 17.62 -3.15 3.13
N LYS A 250 17.56 -4.07 2.15
CA LYS A 250 18.74 -4.65 1.53
C LYS A 250 19.59 -3.56 0.89
N SER A 251 19.02 -2.73 0.03
CA SER A 251 19.74 -1.62 -0.60
C SER A 251 20.33 -0.64 0.42
N ALA A 252 19.61 -0.33 1.48
CA ALA A 252 20.09 0.52 2.55
C ALA A 252 21.29 -0.10 3.30
N SER A 253 21.25 -1.42 3.55
CA SER A 253 22.35 -2.16 4.20
C SER A 253 23.60 -2.21 3.33
N ASP A 254 23.42 -2.42 2.01
CA ASP A 254 24.52 -2.45 1.06
C ASP A 254 25.18 -1.06 0.93
N ASN A 255 24.36 0.00 0.80
CA ASN A 255 24.84 1.39 0.78
C ASN A 255 25.56 1.79 2.08
N ALA A 256 25.04 1.39 3.22
CA ALA A 256 25.74 1.60 4.49
C ALA A 256 27.12 0.91 4.52
N GLY A 257 27.26 -0.25 3.87
CA GLY A 257 28.55 -0.93 3.68
C GLY A 257 29.55 -0.08 2.87
N ASN A 258 29.10 0.52 1.78
CA ASN A 258 29.92 1.39 0.93
C ASN A 258 30.38 2.64 1.70
N VAL A 259 29.45 3.32 2.37
CA VAL A 259 29.76 4.51 3.20
C VAL A 259 30.76 4.19 4.31
N ILE A 260 30.67 3.02 4.96
CA ILE A 260 31.65 2.57 5.93
C ILE A 260 33.04 2.43 5.30
N GLY A 261 33.12 1.86 4.09
CA GLY A 261 34.37 1.72 3.34
C GLY A 261 35.00 3.10 3.06
N GLU A 262 34.24 4.03 2.54
CA GLU A 262 34.67 5.40 2.27
C GLU A 262 35.16 6.12 3.54
N LEU A 263 34.38 6.05 4.62
CA LEU A 263 34.74 6.67 5.90
C LEU A 263 36.02 6.07 6.49
N LYS A 264 36.28 4.77 6.32
CA LYS A 264 37.52 4.11 6.76
C LYS A 264 38.73 4.63 5.98
N LEU A 265 38.59 4.85 4.67
CA LEU A 265 39.67 5.46 3.86
C LEU A 265 39.97 6.88 4.34
N VAL A 266 38.95 7.70 4.53
CA VAL A 266 39.12 9.08 5.05
C VAL A 266 39.76 9.07 6.44
N TYR A 267 39.31 8.17 7.34
CA TYR A 267 39.89 8.00 8.68
C TYR A 267 41.37 7.67 8.61
N ASN A 268 41.76 6.68 7.78
CA ASN A 268 43.15 6.26 7.65
C ASN A 268 44.05 7.40 7.09
N LYS A 269 43.54 8.13 6.08
CA LYS A 269 44.25 9.29 5.52
C LYS A 269 44.44 10.39 6.55
N THR A 270 43.39 10.72 7.30
CA THR A 270 43.46 11.73 8.38
C THR A 270 44.38 11.29 9.50
N ARG A 271 44.36 10.02 9.88
CA ARG A 271 45.27 9.47 10.87
C ARG A 271 46.71 9.55 10.44
N GLN A 272 47.01 9.13 9.19
CA GLN A 272 48.38 9.23 8.65
C GLN A 272 48.87 10.67 8.61
N ALA A 273 48.05 11.61 8.14
CA ALA A 273 48.41 13.03 8.13
C ALA A 273 48.68 13.59 9.55
N ALA A 274 47.90 13.18 10.54
CA ALA A 274 48.14 13.58 11.94
C ALA A 274 49.45 13.03 12.47
N ILE A 275 49.73 11.75 12.22
CA ILE A 275 51.00 11.12 12.66
C ILE A 275 52.18 11.81 11.96
N THR A 276 52.12 12.06 10.64
CA THR A 276 53.20 12.75 9.92
C THR A 276 53.42 14.15 10.45
N LYS A 277 52.32 14.88 10.76
CA LYS A 277 52.46 16.22 11.35
C LYS A 277 53.13 16.18 12.74
N GLU A 278 52.69 15.29 13.61
CA GLU A 278 53.30 15.12 14.96
C GLU A 278 54.79 14.75 14.83
N LEU A 279 55.16 13.82 13.94
CA LEU A 279 56.57 13.47 13.68
C LEU A 279 57.38 14.67 13.16
N SER A 280 56.84 15.47 12.23
CA SER A 280 57.48 16.65 11.69
C SER A 280 57.69 17.72 12.78
N GLU A 281 56.73 17.91 13.69
CA GLU A 281 56.83 18.83 14.82
C GLU A 281 57.93 18.37 15.81
N ILE A 282 58.02 17.07 16.10
CA ILE A 282 59.05 16.52 16.96
C ILE A 282 60.45 16.71 16.33
N VAL A 283 60.61 16.39 15.04
CA VAL A 283 61.90 16.56 14.33
C VAL A 283 62.31 18.03 14.25
N ALA A 284 61.38 18.93 13.95
CA ALA A 284 61.61 20.37 13.94
C ALA A 284 61.99 20.91 15.33
N GLY A 285 61.33 20.44 16.38
CA GLY A 285 61.69 20.77 17.78
C GLY A 285 63.08 20.29 18.17
N ALA A 286 63.45 19.07 17.77
CA ALA A 286 64.77 18.52 18.06
C ALA A 286 65.92 19.21 17.28
N ALA A 287 65.61 19.76 16.08
CA ALA A 287 66.58 20.53 15.29
C ALA A 287 66.74 22.00 15.73
N ALA A 288 65.85 22.49 16.60
CA ALA A 288 65.87 23.85 17.16
C ALA A 288 66.57 23.96 18.52
N VAL A 289 67.00 22.84 19.09
CA VAL A 289 67.86 22.71 20.30
C VAL A 289 69.30 22.37 19.87
#